data_7fc08bbcf872b53bdc708aeabeb554f0
#
_entry.id   7fc08bbcf872b53bdc708aeabeb554f0
#
_cell.length_a   1.000
_cell.length_b   1.000
_cell.length_c   1.000
_cell.angle_alpha   90.00
_cell.angle_beta   90.00
_cell.angle_gamma   90.00
#
_symmetry.space_group_name_H-M   'P 1'
#
loop_
_entity.id
_entity.type
_entity.pdbx_description
1 polymer ?
#
loop_
_entity_poly.entity_id
_entity_poly.type
_entity_poly.pdbx_seq_one_letter_code
_entity_poly.pdbx_strand_id
1 'polypeptide(L)'
;MTRDSDFAAQLADHADDDFCYLTTRGRVTGKPHEIEIWFALDTVRPATLFLMAGGGDGSDWVRNLRVEPAVTMRVGGTTYAARARVVDPESEEDERARTLVHDKFAPRYSDDLTDWRGRALPVAIEVDGPQS
;
A
#
# COMPACT_ATOMS: atom_id res chain seq x y z
N MET A 1 24.66 -10.71 -5.50
CA MET A 1 23.19 -10.70 -5.45
C MET A 1 22.72 -9.82 -4.30
N THR A 2 21.81 -8.94 -4.57
CA THR A 2 21.30 -8.02 -3.55
C THR A 2 20.04 -8.59 -2.91
N ARG A 3 19.84 -8.30 -1.63
CA ARG A 3 18.62 -8.69 -0.93
C ARG A 3 17.37 -8.09 -1.56
N ASP A 4 17.53 -6.89 -2.13
CA ASP A 4 16.41 -6.17 -2.74
C ASP A 4 15.79 -6.96 -3.88
N SER A 5 16.61 -7.66 -4.67
CA SER A 5 16.11 -8.48 -5.76
C SER A 5 15.30 -9.67 -5.27
N ASP A 6 15.70 -10.27 -4.13
CA ASP A 6 15.06 -11.47 -3.63
C ASP A 6 13.65 -11.19 -3.12
N PHE A 7 13.46 -10.16 -2.28
CA PHE A 7 12.13 -9.91 -1.77
C PHE A 7 11.25 -9.18 -2.78
N ALA A 8 11.82 -8.45 -3.71
CA ALA A 8 11.03 -7.88 -4.80
C ALA A 8 10.41 -8.98 -5.66
N ALA A 9 11.16 -10.06 -5.90
CA ALA A 9 10.63 -11.21 -6.61
C ALA A 9 9.53 -11.92 -5.81
N GLN A 10 9.69 -12.04 -4.50
CA GLN A 10 8.65 -12.61 -3.63
C GLN A 10 7.37 -11.79 -3.70
N LEU A 11 7.49 -10.46 -3.66
CA LEU A 11 6.33 -9.59 -3.79
C LEU A 11 5.67 -9.76 -5.14
N ALA A 12 6.45 -9.86 -6.22
CA ALA A 12 5.92 -10.03 -7.57
C ALA A 12 5.12 -11.32 -7.70
N ASP A 13 5.49 -12.37 -6.98
CA ASP A 13 4.75 -13.63 -6.98
C ASP A 13 3.33 -13.46 -6.43
N HIS A 14 3.09 -12.42 -5.64
CA HIS A 14 1.79 -12.12 -5.04
C HIS A 14 1.08 -10.93 -5.68
N ALA A 15 1.53 -10.51 -6.87
CA ALA A 15 0.96 -9.36 -7.55
C ALA A 15 -0.54 -9.50 -7.82
N ASP A 16 -1.02 -10.73 -7.99
CA ASP A 16 -2.44 -10.99 -8.25
C ASP A 16 -3.28 -11.16 -6.99
N ASP A 17 -2.67 -11.19 -5.81
CA ASP A 17 -3.42 -11.25 -4.56
C ASP A 17 -4.23 -9.97 -4.38
N ASP A 18 -5.42 -10.10 -3.80
CA ASP A 18 -6.28 -8.93 -3.59
C ASP A 18 -5.83 -8.09 -2.41
N PHE A 19 -5.43 -8.73 -1.33
CA PHE A 19 -5.25 -8.05 -0.05
C PHE A 19 -3.82 -8.12 0.46
N CYS A 20 -3.40 -7.04 1.09
CA CYS A 20 -2.27 -7.04 2.00
C CYS A 20 -2.75 -6.61 3.38
N TYR A 21 -1.90 -6.74 4.38
CA TYR A 21 -2.22 -6.39 5.76
C TYR A 21 -1.19 -5.38 6.23
N LEU A 22 -1.67 -4.16 6.42
CA LEU A 22 -0.83 -3.04 6.84
C LEU A 22 -0.99 -2.83 8.34
N THR A 23 0.13 -2.80 9.07
CA THR A 23 0.12 -2.47 10.49
C THR A 23 0.79 -1.12 10.69
N THR A 24 0.02 -0.17 11.22
CA THR A 24 0.51 1.14 11.61
C THR A 24 0.58 1.22 13.14
N ARG A 25 1.40 2.15 13.64
CA ARG A 25 1.45 2.41 15.08
C ARG A 25 0.45 3.50 15.42
N GLY A 26 -0.43 3.23 16.38
CA GLY A 26 -1.44 4.19 16.81
C GLY A 26 -0.79 5.48 17.33
N ARG A 27 -1.21 6.61 16.78
CA ARG A 27 -0.64 7.92 17.10
C ARG A 27 -0.97 8.40 18.51
N VAL A 28 -1.99 7.80 19.13
CA VAL A 28 -2.41 8.17 20.49
C VAL A 28 -1.86 7.18 21.52
N THR A 29 -2.03 5.88 21.25
CA THR A 29 -1.69 4.84 22.25
C THR A 29 -0.35 4.17 22.00
N GLY A 30 0.20 4.29 20.76
CA GLY A 30 1.41 3.58 20.38
C GLY A 30 1.19 2.10 20.08
N LYS A 31 -0.04 1.63 20.14
CA LYS A 31 -0.35 0.22 19.90
C LYS A 31 -0.45 -0.06 18.41
N PRO A 32 -0.09 -1.28 17.98
CA PRO A 32 -0.22 -1.64 16.58
C PRO A 32 -1.68 -1.77 16.17
N HIS A 33 -1.97 -1.30 14.94
CA HIS A 33 -3.31 -1.42 14.32
C HIS A 33 -3.14 -2.03 12.94
N GLU A 34 -3.71 -3.20 12.72
CA GLU A 34 -3.64 -3.89 11.44
C GLU A 34 -4.95 -3.68 10.66
N ILE A 35 -4.81 -3.42 9.36
CA ILE A 35 -5.95 -3.37 8.43
C ILE A 35 -5.69 -4.31 7.28
N GLU A 36 -6.77 -4.85 6.71
CA GLU A 36 -6.76 -5.60 5.46
C GLU A 36 -7.18 -4.63 4.35
N ILE A 37 -6.41 -4.56 3.29
CA ILE A 37 -6.67 -3.56 2.25
C ILE A 37 -6.17 -4.06 0.89
N TRP A 38 -6.84 -3.61 -0.17
CA TRP A 38 -6.42 -3.85 -1.54
C TRP A 38 -5.07 -3.19 -1.80
N PHE A 39 -4.27 -3.83 -2.65
CA PHE A 39 -3.00 -3.25 -3.06
C PHE A 39 -2.72 -3.53 -4.53
N ALA A 40 -1.82 -2.74 -5.09
CA ALA A 40 -1.22 -3.02 -6.39
C ALA A 40 0.27 -2.72 -6.31
N LEU A 41 1.08 -3.54 -6.98
CA LEU A 41 2.51 -3.29 -7.05
C LEU A 41 2.80 -2.20 -8.07
N ASP A 42 3.76 -1.33 -7.72
CA ASP A 42 4.23 -0.33 -8.67
C ASP A 42 5.01 -1.02 -9.79
N THR A 43 4.84 -0.53 -11.01
CA THR A 43 5.56 -1.04 -12.17
C THR A 43 6.84 -0.25 -12.46
N VAL A 44 7.05 0.87 -11.77
CA VAL A 44 8.21 1.74 -11.95
C VAL A 44 9.23 1.56 -10.84
N ARG A 45 8.76 1.57 -9.57
CA ARG A 45 9.65 1.42 -8.41
C ARG A 45 9.52 0.01 -7.87
N PRO A 46 10.59 -0.79 -7.89
CA PRO A 46 10.53 -2.14 -7.33
C PRO A 46 10.24 -2.08 -5.83
N ALA A 47 9.60 -3.13 -5.33
CA ALA A 47 9.29 -3.28 -3.92
C ALA A 47 8.44 -2.13 -3.33
N THR A 48 7.59 -1.54 -4.15
CA THR A 48 6.65 -0.49 -3.73
C THR A 48 5.23 -0.95 -4.00
N LEU A 49 4.37 -0.83 -2.98
CA LEU A 49 2.94 -1.12 -3.11
C LEU A 49 2.16 0.17 -3.04
N PHE A 50 1.07 0.24 -3.80
CA PHE A 50 0.12 1.35 -3.68
C PHE A 50 -1.14 0.87 -3.01
N LEU A 51 -1.62 1.65 -2.05
CA LEU A 51 -2.90 1.48 -1.38
C LEU A 51 -3.74 2.71 -1.64
N MET A 52 -5.07 2.56 -1.54
CA MET A 52 -5.97 3.70 -1.72
C MET A 52 -6.84 3.82 -0.50
N ALA A 53 -6.79 4.98 0.17
CA ALA A 53 -7.59 5.24 1.35
C ALA A 53 -8.93 5.85 0.94
N GLY A 54 -10.01 5.07 1.04
CA GLY A 54 -11.35 5.53 0.71
C GLY A 54 -11.83 6.68 1.60
N GLY A 55 -11.39 6.68 2.86
CA GLY A 55 -11.68 7.77 3.80
C GLY A 55 -10.73 8.95 3.72
N GLY A 56 -9.73 8.89 2.84
CA GLY A 56 -8.76 9.96 2.65
C GLY A 56 -7.99 10.27 3.93
N ASP A 57 -7.74 11.56 4.14
CA ASP A 57 -7.02 12.02 5.34
C ASP A 57 -7.79 11.74 6.64
N GLY A 58 -9.06 11.43 6.56
CA GLY A 58 -9.86 11.08 7.74
C GLY A 58 -9.63 9.68 8.26
N SER A 59 -8.98 8.81 7.49
CA SER A 59 -8.71 7.43 7.88
C SER A 59 -7.70 7.39 9.02
N ASP A 60 -7.96 6.57 10.03
CA ASP A 60 -7.04 6.44 11.18
C ASP A 60 -5.67 5.96 10.75
N TRP A 61 -5.61 4.98 9.85
CA TRP A 61 -4.33 4.43 9.42
C TRP A 61 -3.50 5.45 8.65
N VAL A 62 -4.16 6.35 7.88
CA VAL A 62 -3.45 7.44 7.20
C VAL A 62 -2.89 8.43 8.22
N ARG A 63 -3.69 8.79 9.21
CA ARG A 63 -3.23 9.69 10.28
C ARG A 63 -2.08 9.09 11.07
N ASN A 64 -2.16 7.79 11.35
CA ASN A 64 -1.11 7.07 12.07
C ASN A 64 0.21 7.10 11.29
N LEU A 65 0.19 6.80 10.00
CA LEU A 65 1.42 6.76 9.21
C LEU A 65 2.03 8.14 8.96
N ARG A 66 1.23 9.19 9.02
CA ARG A 66 1.78 10.55 8.92
C ARG A 66 2.60 10.91 10.16
N VAL A 67 2.25 10.37 11.32
CA VAL A 67 2.99 10.59 12.57
C VAL A 67 4.17 9.63 12.66
N GLU A 68 3.95 8.35 12.34
CA GLU A 68 5.00 7.33 12.37
C GLU A 68 4.99 6.57 11.06
N PRO A 69 5.87 6.94 10.12
CA PRO A 69 5.89 6.29 8.80
C PRO A 69 6.45 4.87 8.78
N ALA A 70 7.13 4.43 9.82
CA ALA A 70 7.59 3.05 9.91
C ALA A 70 6.40 2.13 10.14
N VAL A 71 6.21 1.17 9.23
CA VAL A 71 5.06 0.27 9.24
C VAL A 71 5.53 -1.15 8.97
N THR A 72 4.63 -2.11 9.13
CA THR A 72 4.87 -3.46 8.61
C THR A 72 3.79 -3.81 7.60
N MET A 73 4.18 -4.62 6.63
CA MET A 73 3.30 -5.03 5.55
C MET A 73 3.40 -6.54 5.40
N ARG A 74 2.26 -7.22 5.52
CA ARG A 74 2.21 -8.67 5.30
C ARG A 74 1.54 -8.96 3.96
N VAL A 75 2.25 -9.67 3.11
CA VAL A 75 1.78 -10.07 1.79
C VAL A 75 2.16 -11.53 1.59
N GLY A 76 1.19 -12.36 1.20
CA GLY A 76 1.44 -13.77 0.92
C GLY A 76 2.04 -14.52 2.09
N GLY A 77 1.71 -14.15 3.32
CA GLY A 77 2.21 -14.82 4.51
C GLY A 77 3.59 -14.34 4.98
N THR A 78 4.24 -13.44 4.26
CA THR A 78 5.53 -12.86 4.67
C THR A 78 5.32 -11.44 5.17
N THR A 79 5.92 -11.13 6.32
CA THR A 79 5.87 -9.79 6.91
C THR A 79 7.15 -9.03 6.56
N TYR A 80 6.98 -7.82 6.08
CA TYR A 80 8.08 -6.95 5.65
C TYR A 80 8.11 -5.69 6.51
N ALA A 81 9.32 -5.22 6.80
CA ALA A 81 9.50 -3.86 7.30
C ALA A 81 9.37 -2.89 6.13
N ALA A 82 8.70 -1.78 6.34
CA ALA A 82 8.41 -0.84 5.26
C ALA A 82 8.24 0.58 5.80
N ARG A 83 8.18 1.53 4.87
CA ARG A 83 7.85 2.91 5.17
C ARG A 83 6.70 3.36 4.31
N ALA A 84 5.77 4.07 4.93
CA ALA A 84 4.56 4.54 4.27
C ALA A 84 4.62 6.06 4.07
N ARG A 85 4.12 6.52 2.94
CA ARG A 85 3.97 7.95 2.68
C ARG A 85 2.73 8.19 1.84
N VAL A 86 2.10 9.34 2.06
CA VAL A 86 1.02 9.77 1.18
C VAL A 86 1.65 10.27 -0.11
N VAL A 87 1.11 9.83 -1.24
CA VAL A 87 1.63 10.22 -2.55
C VAL A 87 1.25 11.68 -2.82
N ASP A 88 2.18 12.46 -3.39
CA ASP A 88 1.93 13.86 -3.71
C ASP A 88 0.78 13.98 -4.70
N PRO A 89 -0.22 14.83 -4.41
CA PRO A 89 -1.35 15.01 -5.33
C PRO A 89 -0.88 15.52 -6.69
N GLU A 90 -1.55 15.05 -7.73
CA GLU A 90 -1.32 15.51 -9.10
C GLU A 90 0.09 15.20 -9.64
N SER A 91 0.85 14.34 -8.96
CA SER A 91 2.13 13.87 -9.46
C SER A 91 1.92 12.70 -10.44
N GLU A 92 2.97 12.36 -11.18
CA GLU A 92 2.93 11.17 -12.04
C GLU A 92 2.71 9.91 -11.21
N GLU A 93 3.29 9.86 -10.03
CA GLU A 93 3.10 8.73 -9.12
C GLU A 93 1.65 8.63 -8.66
N ASP A 94 1.00 9.76 -8.39
CA ASP A 94 -0.41 9.80 -7.99
C ASP A 94 -1.29 9.16 -9.08
N GLU A 95 -1.11 9.58 -10.33
CA GLU A 95 -1.90 9.03 -11.44
C GLU A 95 -1.58 7.55 -11.66
N ARG A 96 -0.31 7.18 -11.55
CA ARG A 96 0.09 5.78 -11.71
C ARG A 96 -0.52 4.90 -10.63
N ALA A 97 -0.51 5.36 -9.38
CA ALA A 97 -1.11 4.61 -8.27
C ALA A 97 -2.59 4.38 -8.49
N ARG A 98 -3.32 5.43 -8.88
CA ARG A 98 -4.75 5.34 -9.15
C ARG A 98 -5.05 4.37 -10.28
N THR A 99 -4.27 4.46 -11.36
CA THR A 99 -4.44 3.60 -12.52
C THR A 99 -4.16 2.14 -12.17
N LEU A 100 -3.05 1.86 -11.50
CA LEU A 100 -2.67 0.48 -11.18
C LEU A 100 -3.68 -0.20 -10.26
N VAL A 101 -4.14 0.50 -9.23
CA VAL A 101 -5.12 -0.07 -8.30
C VAL A 101 -6.47 -0.24 -9.01
N HIS A 102 -6.92 0.80 -9.69
CA HIS A 102 -8.20 0.74 -10.41
C HIS A 102 -8.22 -0.40 -11.42
N ASP A 103 -7.19 -0.51 -12.25
CA ASP A 103 -7.18 -1.50 -13.34
C ASP A 103 -7.09 -2.91 -12.81
N LYS A 104 -6.43 -3.11 -11.67
CA LYS A 104 -6.37 -4.42 -11.05
C LYS A 104 -7.73 -4.87 -10.51
N PHE A 105 -8.48 -3.97 -9.89
CA PHE A 105 -9.68 -4.33 -9.14
C PHE A 105 -10.99 -4.10 -9.89
N ALA A 106 -11.03 -3.22 -10.88
CA ALA A 106 -12.25 -2.97 -11.65
C ALA A 106 -12.87 -4.25 -12.23
N PRO A 107 -12.08 -5.17 -12.83
CA PRO A 107 -12.67 -6.41 -13.34
C PRO A 107 -13.11 -7.40 -12.26
N ARG A 108 -12.67 -7.20 -11.03
CA ARG A 108 -12.95 -8.12 -9.91
C ARG A 108 -14.09 -7.65 -9.03
N TYR A 109 -14.56 -6.41 -9.23
CA TYR A 109 -15.57 -5.78 -8.40
C TYR A 109 -16.81 -5.51 -9.23
N SER A 110 -17.98 -5.69 -8.64
CA SER A 110 -19.23 -5.56 -9.38
C SER A 110 -19.66 -4.11 -9.59
N ASP A 111 -19.24 -3.20 -8.72
CA ASP A 111 -19.62 -1.79 -8.82
C ASP A 111 -18.56 -0.99 -9.59
N ASP A 112 -18.96 0.16 -10.11
CA ASP A 112 -18.07 1.07 -10.82
C ASP A 112 -17.12 1.74 -9.82
N LEU A 113 -15.82 1.61 -10.04
CA LEU A 113 -14.79 2.18 -9.16
C LEU A 113 -14.31 3.57 -9.60
N THR A 114 -14.94 4.17 -10.62
CA THR A 114 -14.47 5.43 -11.20
C THR A 114 -14.46 6.57 -10.16
N ASP A 115 -15.54 6.73 -9.41
CA ASP A 115 -15.61 7.77 -8.38
C ASP A 115 -14.60 7.52 -7.27
N TRP A 116 -14.49 6.27 -6.84
CA TRP A 116 -13.54 5.90 -5.79
C TRP A 116 -12.11 6.17 -6.24
N ARG A 117 -11.78 5.84 -7.49
CA ARG A 117 -10.46 6.10 -8.06
C ARG A 117 -10.08 7.57 -7.95
N GLY A 118 -11.02 8.45 -8.22
CA GLY A 118 -10.76 9.89 -8.17
C GLY A 118 -10.73 10.47 -6.76
N ARG A 119 -11.43 9.84 -5.83
CA ARG A 119 -11.66 10.37 -4.48
C ARG A 119 -10.73 9.80 -3.43
N ALA A 120 -10.37 8.52 -3.56
CA ALA A 120 -9.51 7.87 -2.57
C ALA A 120 -8.09 8.43 -2.61
N LEU A 121 -7.41 8.37 -1.47
CA LEU A 121 -6.08 8.95 -1.31
C LEU A 121 -5.01 7.88 -1.54
N PRO A 122 -4.12 8.04 -2.53
CA PRO A 122 -3.04 7.07 -2.74
C PRO A 122 -1.97 7.15 -1.66
N VAL A 123 -1.54 5.97 -1.21
CA VAL A 123 -0.47 5.82 -0.23
C VAL A 123 0.55 4.85 -0.82
N ALA A 124 1.82 5.20 -0.75
CA ALA A 124 2.90 4.34 -1.21
C ALA A 124 3.56 3.66 -0.01
N ILE A 125 3.76 2.35 -0.13
CA ILE A 125 4.44 1.55 0.88
C ILE A 125 5.75 1.08 0.27
N GLU A 126 6.85 1.63 0.75
CA GLU A 126 8.18 1.28 0.27
C GLU A 126 8.74 0.20 1.17
N VAL A 127 8.87 -1.01 0.62
CA VAL A 127 9.28 -2.17 1.40
C VAL A 127 10.79 -2.17 1.55
N ASP A 128 11.27 -2.29 2.80
CA ASP A 128 12.70 -2.32 3.10
C ASP A 128 13.27 -3.74 3.02
N GLY A 129 12.48 -4.73 3.39
CA GLY A 129 12.87 -6.12 3.36
C GLY A 129 12.06 -6.96 4.34
N PRO A 130 12.23 -8.30 4.30
CA PRO A 130 11.53 -9.15 5.25
C PRO A 130 11.90 -8.79 6.69
N GLN A 131 10.90 -8.82 7.55
CA GLN A 131 11.11 -8.61 8.97
C GLN A 131 11.67 -9.87 9.59
N SER A 132 12.75 -9.72 10.32
CA SER A 132 13.40 -10.88 10.95
C SER A 132 12.88 -11.12 12.35
#